data_5673cbe68c43d935d9aff8edc6dd2b0c
#
_entry.id   5673cbe68c43d935d9aff8edc6dd2b0c
#
_cell.length_a   1.000
_cell.length_b   1.000
_cell.length_c   1.000
_cell.angle_alpha   90.00
_cell.angle_beta   90.00
_cell.angle_gamma   90.00
#
_symmetry.space_group_name_H-M   'P 1'
#
loop_
_entity.id
_entity.type
_entity.pdbx_description
1 polymer ?
#
loop_
_entity_poly.entity_id
_entity_poly.type
_entity_poly.pdbx_seq_one_letter_code
_entity_poly.pdbx_strand_id
1 'polypeptide(L)'
;VSLIVLFLSYYWFFKFSLLNKLNGNSKIAETKLGPIEYKMIGDKGPILMSIHGSPGGYDQNIISSDAFRILILSRPGYLRTPLGVGQTPAEQATAYSELLDVLGIQKVVVMGISGGGPSSMEFAAKFPEKTLGLIAFEAVSYSEDYANKFPDDESMMNGSDFSMWAGLYYMSFLGTKKKAAMMLPSPKNRIRLTSNPKNVAKLK
;
A
#
# COMPACT_ATOMS: atom_id res chain seq x y z
N VAL A 1 -24.73 -25.14 16.14
CA VAL A 1 -24.20 -23.96 15.45
C VAL A 1 -23.53 -24.40 14.17
N SER A 2 -23.98 -23.88 13.01
CA SER A 2 -23.43 -24.25 11.70
C SER A 2 -21.95 -23.85 11.61
N LEU A 3 -21.10 -24.70 11.00
CA LEU A 3 -19.69 -24.39 10.70
C LEU A 3 -19.54 -23.07 9.94
N ILE A 4 -20.53 -22.71 9.12
CA ILE A 4 -20.60 -21.45 8.39
C ILE A 4 -20.66 -20.26 9.37
N VAL A 5 -21.48 -20.34 10.41
CA VAL A 5 -21.61 -19.28 11.42
C VAL A 5 -20.28 -19.09 12.16
N LEU A 6 -19.61 -20.16 12.53
CA LEU A 6 -18.29 -20.09 13.18
C LEU A 6 -17.24 -19.45 12.28
N PHE A 7 -17.23 -19.81 10.99
CA PHE A 7 -16.30 -19.25 10.00
C PHE A 7 -16.54 -17.76 9.76
N LEU A 8 -17.79 -17.34 9.62
CA LEU A 8 -18.16 -15.92 9.48
C LEU A 8 -17.83 -15.12 10.74
N SER A 9 -18.12 -15.69 11.94
CA SER A 9 -17.76 -15.04 13.20
C SER A 9 -16.25 -14.86 13.35
N TYR A 10 -15.46 -15.86 12.93
CA TYR A 10 -14.01 -15.77 12.92
C TYR A 10 -13.52 -14.68 11.96
N TYR A 11 -14.09 -14.59 10.76
CA TYR A 11 -13.76 -13.51 9.81
C TYR A 11 -14.02 -12.12 10.40
N TRP A 12 -15.19 -11.91 10.99
CA TRP A 12 -15.54 -10.62 11.60
C TRP A 12 -14.65 -10.26 12.79
N PHE A 13 -14.36 -11.23 13.64
CA PHE A 13 -13.43 -11.05 14.76
C PHE A 13 -12.02 -10.68 14.26
N PHE A 14 -11.53 -11.41 13.26
CA PHE A 14 -10.23 -11.13 12.64
C PHE A 14 -10.19 -9.74 12.03
N LYS A 15 -11.20 -9.37 11.22
CA LYS A 15 -11.30 -8.05 10.58
C LYS A 15 -11.33 -6.94 11.62
N PHE A 16 -12.16 -7.06 12.64
CA PHE A 16 -12.28 -6.07 13.71
C PHE A 16 -10.96 -5.92 14.49
N SER A 17 -10.34 -7.03 14.88
CA SER A 17 -9.05 -7.03 15.58
C SER A 17 -7.95 -6.37 14.76
N LEU A 18 -7.88 -6.68 13.45
CA LEU A 18 -6.90 -6.10 12.54
C LEU A 18 -7.11 -4.59 12.39
N LEU A 19 -8.34 -4.15 12.13
CA LEU A 19 -8.66 -2.74 11.97
C LEU A 19 -8.36 -1.94 13.25
N ASN A 20 -8.69 -2.47 14.43
CA ASN A 20 -8.35 -1.82 15.69
C ASN A 20 -6.83 -1.69 15.87
N LYS A 21 -6.07 -2.71 15.53
CA LYS A 21 -4.60 -2.66 15.57
C LYS A 21 -4.05 -1.61 14.59
N LEU A 22 -4.56 -1.55 13.38
CA LEU A 22 -4.17 -0.55 12.39
C LEU A 22 -4.51 0.86 12.89
N ASN A 23 -5.75 1.09 13.30
CA ASN A 23 -6.21 2.40 13.78
C ASN A 23 -5.40 2.93 14.97
N GLY A 24 -4.91 2.05 15.86
CA GLY A 24 -4.07 2.41 17.01
C GLY A 24 -2.63 2.79 16.67
N ASN A 25 -2.16 2.50 15.44
CA ASN A 25 -0.77 2.68 15.05
C ASN A 25 -0.53 3.83 14.05
N SER A 26 -1.56 4.59 13.71
CA SER A 26 -1.52 5.73 12.80
C SER A 26 -2.19 6.95 13.40
N LYS A 27 -1.98 8.10 12.77
CA LYS A 27 -2.61 9.38 13.09
C LYS A 27 -3.48 9.84 11.95
N ILE A 28 -4.42 10.75 12.23
CA ILE A 28 -5.20 11.47 11.24
C ILE A 28 -4.74 12.92 11.24
N ALA A 29 -4.51 13.47 10.07
CA ALA A 29 -4.36 14.91 9.85
C ALA A 29 -5.63 15.43 9.19
N GLU A 30 -6.27 16.40 9.81
CA GLU A 30 -7.42 17.10 9.23
C GLU A 30 -6.90 18.15 8.24
N THR A 31 -7.09 17.92 6.96
CA THR A 31 -6.74 18.86 5.88
C THR A 31 -7.99 19.55 5.35
N LYS A 32 -7.80 20.59 4.54
CA LYS A 32 -8.93 21.28 3.88
C LYS A 32 -9.70 20.36 2.91
N LEU A 33 -9.07 19.30 2.43
CA LEU A 33 -9.65 18.32 1.50
C LEU A 33 -10.28 17.12 2.24
N GLY A 34 -10.08 17.03 3.56
CA GLY A 34 -10.57 15.95 4.41
C GLY A 34 -9.46 15.25 5.18
N PRO A 35 -9.81 14.23 5.98
CA PRO A 35 -8.87 13.53 6.83
C PRO A 35 -7.91 12.66 6.01
N ILE A 36 -6.61 12.73 6.35
CA ILE A 36 -5.56 11.87 5.77
C ILE A 36 -4.90 11.10 6.88
N GLU A 37 -4.94 9.78 6.76
CA GLU A 37 -4.23 8.88 7.67
C GLU A 37 -2.75 8.79 7.32
N TYR A 38 -1.92 8.87 8.35
CA TYR A 38 -0.48 8.81 8.20
C TYR A 38 0.21 8.21 9.42
N LYS A 39 1.47 7.82 9.22
CA LYS A 39 2.42 7.45 10.28
C LYS A 39 3.76 8.12 10.02
N MET A 40 4.38 8.63 11.06
CA MET A 40 5.76 9.12 11.04
C MET A 40 6.65 8.13 11.78
N ILE A 41 7.75 7.72 11.17
CA ILE A 41 8.78 6.85 11.75
C ILE A 41 10.10 7.59 11.75
N GLY A 42 10.86 7.45 12.84
CA GLY A 42 12.14 8.16 13.02
C GLY A 42 11.96 9.58 13.57
N ASP A 43 13.04 10.13 14.11
CA ASP A 43 13.06 11.43 14.79
C ASP A 43 14.08 12.41 14.19
N LYS A 44 14.97 11.95 13.30
CA LYS A 44 16.07 12.72 12.72
C LYS A 44 16.15 12.61 11.22
N GLY A 45 16.83 13.58 10.60
CA GLY A 45 17.10 13.60 9.17
C GLY A 45 15.98 14.17 8.29
N PRO A 46 16.20 14.22 6.97
CA PRO A 46 15.20 14.64 6.01
C PRO A 46 14.01 13.69 6.01
N ILE A 47 12.89 14.17 5.48
CA ILE A 47 11.66 13.36 5.42
C ILE A 47 11.55 12.68 4.07
N LEU A 48 11.37 11.36 4.09
CA LEU A 48 10.95 10.56 2.96
C LEU A 48 9.45 10.34 3.05
N MET A 49 8.68 10.92 2.14
CA MET A 49 7.24 10.68 2.01
C MET A 49 7.03 9.45 1.15
N SER A 50 6.54 8.38 1.74
CA SER A 50 6.28 7.09 1.09
C SER A 50 4.81 6.94 0.71
N ILE A 51 4.56 6.77 -0.58
CA ILE A 51 3.24 6.60 -1.19
C ILE A 51 3.13 5.15 -1.63
N HIS A 52 2.29 4.38 -0.93
CA HIS A 52 2.17 2.93 -1.09
C HIS A 52 1.54 2.49 -2.42
N GLY A 53 1.77 1.22 -2.79
CA GLY A 53 1.14 0.56 -3.93
C GLY A 53 -0.32 0.13 -3.66
N SER A 54 -0.81 -0.79 -4.49
CA SER A 54 -2.15 -1.39 -4.33
C SER A 54 -2.04 -2.90 -4.17
N PRO A 55 -2.82 -3.52 -3.26
CA PRO A 55 -3.51 -2.88 -2.14
C PRO A 55 -2.55 -2.43 -1.04
N GLY A 56 -2.94 -1.46 -0.20
CA GLY A 56 -2.05 -1.02 0.86
C GLY A 56 -2.63 0.03 1.79
N GLY A 57 -1.73 0.62 2.57
CA GLY A 57 -2.00 1.68 3.53
C GLY A 57 -0.71 2.15 4.17
N TYR A 58 -0.81 2.98 5.20
CA TYR A 58 0.32 3.48 5.96
C TYR A 58 1.19 2.36 6.60
N ASP A 59 0.65 1.16 6.72
CA ASP A 59 1.29 -0.03 7.28
C ASP A 59 2.24 -0.74 6.30
N GLN A 60 2.17 -0.41 5.00
CA GLN A 60 3.07 -0.92 3.97
C GLN A 60 4.41 -0.18 3.95
N ASN A 61 5.17 -0.27 5.02
CA ASN A 61 6.52 0.27 5.04
C ASN A 61 7.55 -0.77 4.62
N ILE A 62 8.21 -0.52 3.49
CA ILE A 62 9.30 -1.37 2.97
C ILE A 62 10.69 -0.82 3.30
N ILE A 63 10.76 0.34 3.97
CA ILE A 63 12.01 1.05 4.26
C ILE A 63 12.24 1.09 5.75
N SER A 64 13.46 0.78 6.17
CA SER A 64 13.97 1.05 7.50
C SER A 64 15.28 1.81 7.35
N SER A 65 15.37 2.97 7.99
CA SER A 65 16.59 3.77 7.96
C SER A 65 16.64 4.68 9.18
N ASP A 66 17.82 4.78 9.77
CA ASP A 66 18.10 5.74 10.83
C ASP A 66 18.53 7.11 10.29
N ALA A 67 18.71 7.22 8.96
CA ALA A 67 19.13 8.46 8.29
C ALA A 67 17.96 9.35 7.88
N PHE A 68 16.75 8.83 7.85
CA PHE A 68 15.55 9.54 7.40
C PHE A 68 14.41 9.40 8.41
N ARG A 69 13.59 10.45 8.50
CA ARG A 69 12.23 10.31 8.98
C ARG A 69 11.36 9.81 7.84
N ILE A 70 10.48 8.87 8.08
CA ILE A 70 9.63 8.31 7.03
C ILE A 70 8.18 8.70 7.34
N LEU A 71 7.59 9.51 6.46
CA LEU A 71 6.18 9.84 6.45
C LEU A 71 5.47 8.86 5.53
N ILE A 72 4.72 7.95 6.08
CA ILE A 72 3.91 6.99 5.31
C ILE A 72 2.47 7.44 5.44
N LEU A 73 1.78 7.58 4.32
CA LEU A 73 0.37 7.97 4.30
C LEU A 73 -0.49 6.85 3.69
N SER A 74 -1.75 6.78 4.10
CA SER A 74 -2.76 5.98 3.40
C SER A 74 -3.30 6.81 2.23
N ARG A 75 -3.17 6.29 1.01
CA ARG A 75 -3.70 6.95 -0.19
C ARG A 75 -5.23 7.09 -0.09
N PRO A 76 -5.84 8.09 -0.75
CA PRO A 76 -7.29 8.20 -0.86
C PRO A 76 -7.95 6.89 -1.29
N GLY A 77 -9.01 6.49 -0.58
CA GLY A 77 -9.69 5.22 -0.75
C GLY A 77 -9.13 4.05 0.05
N TYR A 78 -8.04 4.26 0.82
CA TYR A 78 -7.41 3.22 1.64
C TYR A 78 -7.49 3.54 3.13
N LEU A 79 -7.79 2.51 3.93
CA LEU A 79 -7.92 2.60 5.39
C LEU A 79 -8.80 3.78 5.83
N ARG A 80 -8.25 4.75 6.59
CA ARG A 80 -9.00 5.87 7.12
C ARG A 80 -8.90 7.15 6.30
N THR A 81 -8.31 7.10 5.10
CA THR A 81 -8.31 8.22 4.15
C THR A 81 -9.45 8.04 3.14
N PRO A 82 -10.53 8.84 3.19
CA PRO A 82 -11.65 8.69 2.27
C PRO A 82 -11.25 8.92 0.81
N LEU A 83 -11.90 8.24 -0.12
CA LEU A 83 -11.66 8.41 -1.55
C LEU A 83 -11.92 9.86 -2.03
N GLY A 84 -12.89 10.54 -1.41
CA GLY A 84 -13.22 11.93 -1.75
C GLY A 84 -12.11 12.95 -1.50
N VAL A 85 -11.06 12.57 -0.76
CA VAL A 85 -9.87 13.43 -0.55
C VAL A 85 -9.05 13.60 -1.84
N GLY A 86 -9.11 12.63 -2.77
CA GLY A 86 -8.46 12.73 -4.07
C GLY A 86 -8.67 11.46 -4.91
N GLN A 87 -9.45 11.58 -5.98
CA GLN A 87 -9.80 10.45 -6.86
C GLN A 87 -8.78 10.23 -7.97
N THR A 88 -8.17 11.32 -8.44
CA THR A 88 -7.17 11.31 -9.50
C THR A 88 -5.75 11.47 -8.94
N PRO A 89 -4.70 11.05 -9.67
CA PRO A 89 -3.32 11.28 -9.25
C PRO A 89 -3.00 12.76 -8.94
N ALA A 90 -3.53 13.69 -9.72
CA ALA A 90 -3.34 15.13 -9.54
C ALA A 90 -4.05 15.67 -8.28
N GLU A 91 -5.24 15.16 -7.96
CA GLU A 91 -5.96 15.48 -6.71
C GLU A 91 -5.24 14.88 -5.50
N GLN A 92 -4.76 13.63 -5.61
CA GLN A 92 -3.96 12.99 -4.57
C GLN A 92 -2.68 13.79 -4.28
N ALA A 93 -1.99 14.27 -5.31
CA ALA A 93 -0.82 15.12 -5.16
C ALA A 93 -1.16 16.41 -4.39
N THR A 94 -2.30 17.02 -4.66
CA THR A 94 -2.78 18.21 -3.92
C THR A 94 -3.07 17.87 -2.46
N ALA A 95 -3.71 16.73 -2.20
CA ALA A 95 -3.99 16.27 -0.85
C ALA A 95 -2.70 16.02 -0.03
N TYR A 96 -1.66 15.49 -0.67
CA TYR A 96 -0.36 15.30 -0.02
C TYR A 96 0.33 16.61 0.29
N SER A 97 0.20 17.61 -0.59
CA SER A 97 0.69 18.97 -0.31
C SER A 97 0.00 19.59 0.90
N GLU A 98 -1.32 19.48 1.00
CA GLU A 98 -2.09 19.93 2.17
C GLU A 98 -1.69 19.16 3.45
N LEU A 99 -1.44 17.86 3.35
CA LEU A 99 -0.93 17.08 4.48
C LEU A 99 0.40 17.64 4.99
N LEU A 100 1.34 17.94 4.09
CA LEU A 100 2.63 18.52 4.46
C LEU A 100 2.45 19.87 5.15
N ASP A 101 1.55 20.72 4.66
CA ASP A 101 1.26 22.04 5.25
C ASP A 101 0.71 21.89 6.68
N VAL A 102 -0.25 20.99 6.89
CA VAL A 102 -0.81 20.69 8.23
C VAL A 102 0.25 20.16 9.19
N LEU A 103 1.20 19.37 8.68
CA LEU A 103 2.29 18.82 9.48
C LEU A 103 3.49 19.79 9.67
N GLY A 104 3.44 20.98 9.07
CA GLY A 104 4.54 21.95 9.10
C GLY A 104 5.79 21.47 8.35
N ILE A 105 5.64 20.60 7.35
CA ILE A 105 6.74 20.01 6.58
C ILE A 105 6.91 20.79 5.29
N GLN A 106 8.05 21.43 5.14
CA GLN A 106 8.32 22.28 3.97
C GLN A 106 8.78 21.48 2.74
N LYS A 107 9.65 20.47 2.93
CA LYS A 107 10.23 19.71 1.83
C LYS A 107 10.39 18.23 2.19
N VAL A 108 10.22 17.39 1.17
CA VAL A 108 10.34 15.93 1.30
C VAL A 108 11.07 15.33 0.09
N VAL A 109 11.71 14.19 0.30
CA VAL A 109 11.95 13.25 -0.80
C VAL A 109 10.66 12.45 -0.98
N VAL A 110 10.15 12.36 -2.20
CA VAL A 110 8.91 11.63 -2.52
C VAL A 110 9.27 10.26 -3.06
N MET A 111 8.65 9.22 -2.52
CA MET A 111 8.79 7.87 -3.05
C MET A 111 7.42 7.30 -3.40
N GLY A 112 7.24 6.98 -4.67
CA GLY A 112 6.06 6.27 -5.17
C GLY A 112 6.35 4.81 -5.42
N ILE A 113 5.56 3.92 -4.83
CA ILE A 113 5.70 2.47 -4.96
C ILE A 113 4.57 1.93 -5.81
N SER A 114 4.86 1.18 -6.88
CA SER A 114 3.84 0.53 -7.72
C SER A 114 2.69 1.49 -8.08
N GLY A 115 1.45 1.21 -7.67
CA GLY A 115 0.28 2.08 -7.87
C GLY A 115 0.34 3.46 -7.19
N GLY A 116 1.33 3.73 -6.33
CA GLY A 116 1.62 5.07 -5.79
C GLY A 116 2.45 5.95 -6.73
N GLY A 117 2.96 5.36 -7.83
CA GLY A 117 3.79 6.05 -8.83
C GLY A 117 3.13 7.29 -9.43
N PRO A 118 1.93 7.18 -10.03
CA PRO A 118 1.28 8.31 -10.70
C PRO A 118 1.14 9.53 -9.79
N SER A 119 0.63 9.36 -8.57
CA SER A 119 0.44 10.48 -7.64
C SER A 119 1.75 11.04 -7.08
N SER A 120 2.82 10.23 -7.01
CA SER A 120 4.15 10.71 -6.62
C SER A 120 4.80 11.56 -7.71
N MET A 121 4.63 11.18 -8.97
CA MET A 121 5.11 11.93 -10.13
C MET A 121 4.36 13.26 -10.27
N GLU A 122 3.03 13.23 -10.14
CA GLU A 122 2.18 14.43 -10.12
C GLU A 122 2.59 15.38 -8.98
N PHE A 123 2.88 14.84 -7.79
CA PHE A 123 3.35 15.66 -6.67
C PHE A 123 4.66 16.36 -6.99
N ALA A 124 5.65 15.63 -7.49
CA ALA A 124 6.97 16.18 -7.81
C ALA A 124 6.90 17.23 -8.93
N ALA A 125 6.03 17.02 -9.92
CA ALA A 125 5.82 17.96 -11.02
C ALA A 125 5.08 19.23 -10.58
N LYS A 126 4.04 19.08 -9.74
CA LYS A 126 3.15 20.17 -9.33
C LYS A 126 3.72 21.02 -8.18
N PHE A 127 4.51 20.40 -7.30
CA PHE A 127 5.08 21.03 -6.12
C PHE A 127 6.61 20.88 -6.06
N PRO A 128 7.35 21.40 -7.07
CA PRO A 128 8.82 21.29 -7.10
C PRO A 128 9.48 21.99 -5.91
N GLU A 129 8.87 23.03 -5.37
CA GLU A 129 9.35 23.76 -4.18
C GLU A 129 9.27 22.91 -2.90
N LYS A 130 8.36 21.92 -2.84
CA LYS A 130 8.23 20.97 -1.72
C LYS A 130 9.00 19.65 -1.96
N THR A 131 9.60 19.48 -3.15
CA THR A 131 10.24 18.22 -3.58
C THR A 131 11.74 18.34 -3.55
N LEU A 132 12.42 17.56 -2.72
CA LEU A 132 13.88 17.40 -2.69
C LEU A 132 14.36 16.39 -3.73
N GLY A 133 13.53 15.43 -4.09
CA GLY A 133 13.81 14.38 -5.05
C GLY A 133 12.64 13.41 -5.19
N LEU A 134 12.63 12.65 -6.28
CA LEU A 134 11.61 11.63 -6.56
C LEU A 134 12.27 10.27 -6.71
N ILE A 135 11.72 9.27 -6.00
CA ILE A 135 12.09 7.86 -6.13
C ILE A 135 10.88 7.11 -6.69
N ALA A 136 11.00 6.61 -7.91
CA ALA A 136 9.99 5.77 -8.55
C ALA A 136 10.39 4.28 -8.33
N PHE A 137 9.83 3.64 -7.29
CA PHE A 137 10.17 2.27 -6.93
C PHE A 137 9.15 1.29 -7.52
N GLU A 138 9.56 0.58 -8.58
CA GLU A 138 8.65 -0.31 -9.35
C GLU A 138 7.32 0.38 -9.68
N ALA A 139 7.40 1.69 -9.92
CA ALA A 139 6.26 2.57 -10.02
C ALA A 139 5.52 2.41 -11.35
N VAL A 140 4.20 2.43 -11.30
CA VAL A 140 3.39 2.60 -12.50
C VAL A 140 3.64 4.01 -13.02
N SER A 141 4.20 4.13 -14.23
CA SER A 141 4.50 5.42 -14.88
C SER A 141 3.61 5.68 -16.10
N TYR A 142 2.92 4.66 -16.57
CA TYR A 142 2.11 4.72 -17.77
C TYR A 142 0.93 3.75 -17.66
N SER A 143 -0.26 4.22 -17.99
CA SER A 143 -1.48 3.41 -18.02
C SER A 143 -2.08 3.42 -19.42
N GLU A 144 -1.40 2.81 -20.39
CA GLU A 144 -2.07 2.48 -21.64
C GLU A 144 -2.78 1.16 -21.44
N ASP A 145 -4.10 1.23 -21.46
CA ASP A 145 -4.99 0.07 -21.69
C ASP A 145 -4.67 -1.18 -20.83
N TYR A 146 -4.27 -0.94 -19.57
CA TYR A 146 -3.93 -2.02 -18.64
C TYR A 146 -5.10 -3.01 -18.47
N ALA A 147 -6.32 -2.49 -18.40
CA ALA A 147 -7.53 -3.29 -18.27
C ALA A 147 -7.76 -4.22 -19.47
N ASN A 148 -7.46 -3.75 -20.70
CA ASN A 148 -7.56 -4.57 -21.90
C ASN A 148 -6.42 -5.58 -22.05
N LYS A 149 -5.25 -5.24 -21.50
CA LYS A 149 -4.05 -6.12 -21.54
C LYS A 149 -4.09 -7.23 -20.50
N PHE A 150 -4.77 -6.97 -19.37
CA PHE A 150 -4.85 -7.87 -18.21
C PHE A 150 -6.28 -7.90 -17.66
N PRO A 151 -7.26 -8.40 -18.47
CA PRO A 151 -8.67 -8.41 -18.08
C PRO A 151 -8.92 -9.24 -16.81
N ASP A 152 -8.08 -10.24 -16.53
CA ASP A 152 -8.19 -11.09 -15.34
C ASP A 152 -7.73 -10.39 -14.06
N ASP A 153 -6.92 -9.33 -14.15
CA ASP A 153 -6.45 -8.58 -12.98
C ASP A 153 -7.56 -7.76 -12.32
N GLU A 154 -8.57 -7.31 -13.09
CA GLU A 154 -9.73 -6.63 -12.51
C GLU A 154 -10.51 -7.54 -11.56
N SER A 155 -10.60 -8.83 -11.85
CA SER A 155 -11.32 -9.78 -10.99
C SER A 155 -10.64 -9.98 -9.63
N MET A 156 -9.31 -9.91 -9.56
CA MET A 156 -8.57 -9.98 -8.31
C MET A 156 -8.65 -8.68 -7.49
N MET A 157 -8.73 -7.52 -8.17
CA MET A 157 -8.81 -6.22 -7.53
C MET A 157 -10.22 -5.86 -7.06
N ASN A 158 -11.26 -6.40 -7.72
CA ASN A 158 -12.67 -6.16 -7.42
C ASN A 158 -13.29 -7.19 -6.45
N GLY A 159 -12.48 -8.10 -5.91
CA GLY A 159 -12.92 -9.04 -4.90
C GLY A 159 -13.38 -8.34 -3.61
N SER A 160 -14.45 -8.84 -2.98
CA SER A 160 -14.82 -8.36 -1.66
C SER A 160 -13.71 -8.67 -0.63
N ASP A 161 -13.62 -7.86 0.44
CA ASP A 161 -12.68 -8.13 1.55
C ASP A 161 -12.76 -9.57 2.04
N PHE A 162 -13.98 -10.12 2.07
CA PHE A 162 -14.21 -11.51 2.47
C PHE A 162 -13.59 -12.50 1.48
N SER A 163 -13.77 -12.30 0.17
CA SER A 163 -13.22 -13.21 -0.84
C SER A 163 -11.69 -13.16 -0.87
N MET A 164 -11.10 -11.98 -0.72
CA MET A 164 -9.65 -11.81 -0.62
C MET A 164 -9.10 -12.48 0.65
N TRP A 165 -9.76 -12.25 1.79
CA TRP A 165 -9.38 -12.88 3.05
C TRP A 165 -9.48 -14.41 2.97
N ALA A 166 -10.59 -14.94 2.44
CA ALA A 166 -10.80 -16.37 2.29
C ALA A 166 -9.76 -17.00 1.35
N GLY A 167 -9.42 -16.31 0.27
CA GLY A 167 -8.35 -16.73 -0.66
C GLY A 167 -6.98 -16.78 0.01
N LEU A 168 -6.60 -15.73 0.75
CA LEU A 168 -5.34 -15.68 1.51
C LEU A 168 -5.31 -16.74 2.62
N TYR A 169 -6.44 -16.93 3.32
CA TYR A 169 -6.58 -17.96 4.34
C TYR A 169 -6.41 -19.36 3.73
N TYR A 170 -7.08 -19.65 2.60
CA TYR A 170 -6.86 -20.88 1.85
C TYR A 170 -5.39 -21.06 1.44
N MET A 171 -4.76 -20.00 0.90
CA MET A 171 -3.35 -20.03 0.53
C MET A 171 -2.43 -20.34 1.72
N SER A 172 -2.80 -19.97 2.94
CA SER A 172 -1.98 -20.26 4.13
C SER A 172 -1.80 -21.75 4.38
N PHE A 173 -2.75 -22.60 3.97
CA PHE A 173 -2.66 -24.07 4.06
C PHE A 173 -1.92 -24.72 2.89
N LEU A 174 -1.62 -23.96 1.83
CA LEU A 174 -0.89 -24.50 0.70
C LEU A 174 0.61 -24.60 1.01
N GLY A 175 1.22 -25.71 0.60
CA GLY A 175 2.67 -25.86 0.68
C GLY A 175 3.39 -24.83 -0.21
N THR A 176 4.63 -24.49 0.13
CA THR A 176 5.46 -23.43 -0.50
C THR A 176 5.49 -23.52 -2.04
N LYS A 177 5.56 -24.75 -2.60
CA LYS A 177 5.56 -24.94 -4.05
C LYS A 177 4.26 -24.49 -4.72
N LYS A 178 3.09 -24.75 -4.08
CA LYS A 178 1.79 -24.33 -4.59
C LYS A 178 1.63 -22.82 -4.47
N LYS A 179 2.04 -22.22 -3.34
CA LYS A 179 2.04 -20.76 -3.16
C LYS A 179 2.89 -20.08 -4.26
N ALA A 180 4.12 -20.56 -4.47
CA ALA A 180 4.99 -20.04 -5.52
C ALA A 180 4.38 -20.21 -6.93
N ALA A 181 3.63 -21.30 -7.18
CA ALA A 181 2.97 -21.51 -8.47
C ALA A 181 1.84 -20.52 -8.73
N MET A 182 1.12 -20.08 -7.69
CA MET A 182 0.05 -19.07 -7.82
C MET A 182 0.61 -17.66 -7.95
N MET A 183 1.68 -17.34 -7.23
CA MET A 183 2.26 -15.99 -7.19
C MET A 183 3.21 -15.70 -8.36
N LEU A 184 3.79 -16.72 -8.97
CA LEU A 184 4.81 -16.57 -10.01
C LEU A 184 4.36 -17.31 -11.28
N PRO A 185 3.91 -16.62 -12.31
CA PRO A 185 3.46 -17.25 -13.55
C PRO A 185 4.60 -17.99 -14.29
N SER A 186 5.85 -17.52 -14.19
CA SER A 186 6.99 -18.14 -14.87
C SER A 186 7.51 -19.40 -14.16
N PRO A 187 7.51 -20.58 -14.82
CA PRO A 187 8.07 -21.82 -14.26
C PRO A 187 9.55 -21.68 -13.83
N LYS A 188 10.34 -20.93 -14.60
CA LYS A 188 11.76 -20.67 -14.32
C LYS A 188 11.94 -19.90 -13.00
N ASN A 189 11.10 -18.90 -12.76
CA ASN A 189 11.13 -18.11 -11.52
C ASN A 189 10.68 -18.94 -10.32
N ARG A 190 9.67 -19.81 -10.50
CA ARG A 190 9.23 -20.75 -9.45
C ARG A 190 10.36 -21.65 -8.99
N ILE A 191 11.07 -22.27 -9.93
CA ILE A 191 12.21 -23.15 -9.62
C ILE A 191 13.29 -22.35 -8.89
N ARG A 192 13.68 -21.18 -9.40
CA ARG A 192 14.71 -20.33 -8.79
C ARG A 192 14.36 -19.92 -7.36
N LEU A 193 13.09 -19.59 -7.11
CA LEU A 193 12.64 -19.19 -5.78
C LEU A 193 12.63 -20.38 -4.80
N THR A 194 12.09 -21.53 -5.24
CA THR A 194 11.91 -22.69 -4.37
C THR A 194 13.16 -23.56 -4.19
N SER A 195 14.19 -23.38 -5.01
CA SER A 195 15.49 -24.08 -4.87
C SER A 195 16.39 -23.49 -3.78
N ASN A 196 16.13 -22.25 -3.33
CA ASN A 196 16.91 -21.61 -2.27
C ASN A 196 16.18 -21.68 -0.93
N PRO A 197 16.74 -22.38 0.09
CA PRO A 197 16.10 -22.51 1.41
C PRO A 197 15.80 -21.17 2.10
N LYS A 198 16.65 -20.14 1.90
CA LYS A 198 16.42 -18.79 2.46
C LYS A 198 15.18 -18.11 1.85
N ASN A 199 14.93 -18.34 0.57
CA ASN A 199 13.73 -17.80 -0.08
C ASN A 199 12.47 -18.54 0.36
N VAL A 200 12.57 -19.87 0.55
CA VAL A 200 11.47 -20.69 1.04
C VAL A 200 11.04 -20.29 2.44
N ALA A 201 11.97 -19.93 3.31
CA ALA A 201 11.68 -19.45 4.66
C ALA A 201 10.87 -18.13 4.67
N LYS A 202 11.01 -17.29 3.65
CA LYS A 202 10.25 -16.03 3.51
C LYS A 202 8.83 -16.23 2.96
N LEU A 203 8.51 -17.42 2.43
CA LEU A 203 7.20 -17.77 1.89
C LEU A 203 6.30 -18.53 2.89
N LYS A 204 6.83 -18.83 4.07
CA LYS A 204 6.08 -19.40 5.20
C LYS A 204 5.39 -18.29 5.98
#